data_c43eff88db881964d4747eddefbb4399
#
_entry.id   c43eff88db881964d4747eddefbb4399
#
_cell.length_a   1.000
_cell.length_b   1.000
_cell.length_c   1.000
_cell.angle_alpha   90.00
_cell.angle_beta   90.00
_cell.angle_gamma   90.00
#
_symmetry.space_group_name_H-M   'P 1'
#
loop_
_entity.id
_entity.type
_entity.pdbx_description
1 polymer ?
#
loop_
_entity_poly.entity_id
_entity_poly.type
_entity_poly.pdbx_seq_one_letter_code
_entity_poly.pdbx_strand_id
1 'polypeptide(L)' 'MPLMHLTLLHGKQILLNPAYVESIETSPIRGALAQNAVRVCMAGGKCWYVVGPLDKVAKHWDIAMEGCPK' A
#
# COMPACT_ATOMS: atom_id res chain seq x y z
N MET A 1 -10.48 -11.19 -9.32
CA MET A 1 -9.77 -9.92 -9.30
C MET A 1 -8.59 -10.00 -8.34
N PRO A 2 -7.38 -9.66 -8.79
CA PRO A 2 -6.23 -9.75 -7.90
C PRO A 2 -6.30 -8.69 -6.79
N LEU A 3 -5.97 -9.11 -5.57
CA LEU A 3 -5.89 -8.21 -4.43
C LEU A 3 -4.43 -7.97 -4.08
N MET A 4 -4.15 -6.80 -3.53
CA MET A 4 -2.82 -6.49 -3.03
C MET A 4 -2.66 -7.05 -1.63
N HIS A 5 -1.62 -7.86 -1.43
CA HIS A 5 -1.26 -8.38 -0.11
C HIS A 5 -0.22 -7.45 0.50
N LEU A 6 -0.58 -6.76 1.56
CA LEU A 6 0.33 -5.83 2.24
C LEU A 6 0.40 -6.16 3.72
N THR A 7 1.53 -5.84 4.34
CA THR A 7 1.73 -6.04 5.77
C THR A 7 1.74 -4.69 6.47
N LEU A 8 0.89 -4.54 7.47
CA LEU A 8 0.87 -3.34 8.30
C LEU A 8 2.13 -3.29 9.18
N LEU A 9 2.46 -2.10 9.66
CA LEU A 9 3.68 -1.91 10.45
C LEU A 9 3.73 -2.78 11.71
N HIS A 10 2.58 -3.13 12.27
CA HIS A 10 2.51 -4.00 13.45
C HIS A 10 2.43 -5.48 13.11
N GLY A 11 2.62 -5.86 11.85
CA GLY A 11 2.72 -7.25 11.42
C GLY A 11 1.45 -7.88 10.89
N LYS A 12 0.30 -7.24 11.03
CA LYS A 12 -0.96 -7.76 10.50
C LYS A 12 -0.98 -7.64 8.98
N GLN A 13 -1.41 -8.70 8.32
CA GLN A 13 -1.56 -8.69 6.87
C GLN A 13 -2.95 -8.22 6.48
N ILE A 14 -3.02 -7.43 5.40
CA ILE A 14 -4.27 -6.95 4.86
C ILE A 14 -4.33 -7.21 3.36
N LEU A 15 -5.55 -7.29 2.85
CA LEU A 15 -5.82 -7.39 1.42
C LEU A 15 -6.55 -6.14 0.98
N LEU A 16 -6.03 -5.48 -0.05
CA LEU A 16 -6.63 -4.26 -0.57
C LEU A 16 -7.00 -4.45 -2.04
N ASN A 17 -8.13 -3.87 -2.43
CA ASN A 17 -8.52 -3.83 -3.83
C ASN A 17 -7.72 -2.70 -4.51
N PRO A 18 -6.83 -3.02 -5.46
CA PRO A 18 -5.98 -2.00 -6.08
C PRO A 18 -6.76 -0.92 -6.83
N ALA A 19 -7.96 -1.24 -7.29
CA ALA A 19 -8.80 -0.26 -8.00
C ALA A 19 -9.27 0.88 -7.09
N TYR A 20 -9.27 0.67 -5.77
CA TYR A 20 -9.70 1.67 -4.80
C TYR A 20 -8.54 2.42 -4.14
N VAL A 21 -7.31 2.13 -4.54
CA VAL A 21 -6.15 2.86 -4.05
C VAL A 21 -6.08 4.21 -4.75
N GLU A 22 -6.10 5.28 -3.96
CA GLU A 22 -6.06 6.65 -4.48
C GLU A 22 -4.64 7.16 -4.57
N SER A 23 -3.82 6.88 -3.54
CA SER A 23 -2.44 7.33 -3.54
C SER A 23 -1.57 6.42 -2.68
N ILE A 24 -0.29 6.36 -3.05
CA ILE A 24 0.75 5.66 -2.29
C ILE A 24 1.88 6.65 -2.10
N GLU A 25 2.28 6.88 -0.85
CA GLU A 25 3.30 7.88 -0.55
C GLU A 25 4.14 7.44 0.64
N THR A 26 5.31 8.06 0.78
CA THR A 26 6.16 7.79 1.94
C THR A 26 5.45 8.26 3.20
N SER A 27 5.54 7.44 4.25
CA SER A 27 4.90 7.75 5.52
C SER A 27 5.58 8.93 6.21
N PRO A 28 4.83 9.82 6.85
CA PRO A 28 5.41 10.89 7.66
C PRO A 28 5.94 10.40 9.01
N ILE A 29 5.75 9.13 9.36
CA ILE A 29 6.24 8.56 10.61
C ILE A 29 7.76 8.62 10.64
N ARG A 30 8.33 9.13 11.73
CA ARG A 30 9.77 9.24 11.91
C ARG A 30 10.29 8.09 12.77
N GLY A 31 11.56 7.73 12.56
CA GLY A 31 12.22 6.68 13.30
C GLY A 31 12.77 5.60 12.40
N ALA A 32 13.24 4.50 13.00
CA ALA A 32 13.87 3.39 12.27
C ALA A 32 12.93 2.76 11.24
N LEU A 33 11.64 2.73 11.53
CA LEU A 33 10.63 2.16 10.63
C LEU A 33 10.22 3.12 9.52
N ALA A 34 10.55 4.40 9.64
CA ALA A 34 10.13 5.41 8.68
C ALA A 34 10.66 5.15 7.27
N GLN A 35 11.85 4.57 7.17
CA GLN A 35 12.45 4.27 5.87
C GLN A 35 11.68 3.21 5.09
N ASN A 36 10.96 2.35 5.81
CA ASN A 36 10.21 1.26 5.21
C ASN A 36 8.70 1.42 5.41
N ALA A 37 8.26 2.58 5.87
CA ALA A 37 6.84 2.84 6.08
C ALA A 37 6.26 3.56 4.88
N VAL A 38 5.13 3.06 4.39
CA VAL A 38 4.44 3.61 3.22
C VAL A 38 2.98 3.85 3.61
N ARG A 39 2.45 5.01 3.23
CA ARG A 39 1.05 5.32 3.45
C ARG A 39 0.27 5.03 2.17
N VAL A 40 -0.69 4.13 2.28
CA VAL A 40 -1.59 3.78 1.18
C VAL A 40 -2.96 4.37 1.50
N CYS A 41 -3.40 5.32 0.71
CA CYS A 41 -4.70 5.97 0.90
C CYS A 41 -5.71 5.43 -0.09
N MET A 42 -6.88 5.08 0.42
CA MET A 42 -7.96 4.50 -0.35
C MET A 42 -8.99 5.55 -0.72
N ALA A 43 -9.74 5.28 -1.76
CA ALA A 43 -10.93 6.06 -2.07
C ALA A 43 -11.87 6.02 -0.85
N GLY A 44 -12.40 7.17 -0.47
CA GLY A 44 -13.21 7.27 0.74
C GLY A 44 -12.46 7.83 1.94
N GLY A 45 -11.15 8.08 1.80
CA GLY A 45 -10.37 8.79 2.82
C GLY A 45 -9.65 7.91 3.83
N LYS A 46 -9.80 6.58 3.76
CA LYS A 46 -9.10 5.69 4.69
C LYS A 46 -7.66 5.45 4.22
N CYS A 47 -6.71 5.55 5.14
CA CYS A 47 -5.32 5.32 4.86
C CYS A 47 -4.75 4.20 5.73
N TRP A 48 -3.78 3.46 5.17
CA TRP A 48 -3.11 2.38 5.86
C TRP A 48 -1.61 2.63 5.86
N TYR A 49 -0.95 2.27 6.95
CA TYR A 49 0.52 2.34 7.05
C TYR A 49 1.06 0.93 6.90
N VAL A 50 1.79 0.69 5.82
CA VAL A 50 2.30 -0.64 5.49
C VAL A 50 3.81 -0.64 5.40
N VAL A 51 4.37 -1.84 5.45
CA VAL A 51 5.82 -2.02 5.31
C VAL A 51 6.20 -1.84 3.85
N GLY A 52 7.19 -0.95 3.62
CA GLY A 52 7.72 -0.63 2.29
C GLY A 52 8.96 -1.42 1.95
N PRO A 53 9.83 -0.89 1.11
CA PRO A 53 9.92 0.51 0.66
C PRO A 53 8.83 0.92 -0.35
N LEU A 54 8.74 2.20 -0.60
CA LEU A 54 7.74 2.78 -1.50
C LEU A 54 7.76 2.14 -2.89
N ASP A 55 8.95 1.96 -3.45
CA ASP A 55 9.12 1.38 -4.77
C ASP A 55 8.50 -0.01 -4.87
N LYS A 56 8.66 -0.80 -3.83
CA LYS A 56 8.15 -2.17 -3.79
C LYS A 56 6.62 -2.18 -3.71
N VAL A 57 6.06 -1.31 -2.88
CA VAL A 57 4.60 -1.20 -2.75
C VAL A 57 3.99 -0.68 -4.05
N ALA A 58 4.61 0.33 -4.66
CA ALA A 58 4.16 0.89 -5.93
C ALA A 58 4.19 -0.16 -7.03
N LYS A 59 5.23 -1.01 -7.05
CA LYS A 59 5.35 -2.09 -8.03
C LYS A 59 4.26 -3.14 -7.83
N HIS A 60 3.95 -3.50 -6.58
CA HIS A 60 2.86 -4.42 -6.27
C HIS A 60 1.52 -3.88 -6.77
N TRP A 61 1.28 -2.59 -6.55
CA TRP A 61 0.07 -1.94 -7.01
C TRP A 61 -0.02 -1.97 -8.53
N ASP A 62 1.08 -1.65 -9.19
CA ASP A 62 1.14 -1.61 -10.65
C ASP A 62 0.83 -2.98 -11.25
N ILE A 63 1.45 -4.04 -10.70
CA ILE A 63 1.21 -5.41 -11.14
C ILE A 63 -0.25 -5.81 -10.91
N ALA A 64 -0.80 -5.46 -9.75
CA ALA A 64 -2.19 -5.77 -9.42
C ALA A 64 -3.15 -5.05 -10.35
N MET A 65 -2.86 -3.80 -10.70
CA MET A 65 -3.70 -3.03 -11.63
C MET A 65 -3.67 -3.59 -13.05
N GLU A 66 -2.54 -4.14 -13.48
CA GLU A 66 -2.45 -4.80 -14.79
C GLU A 66 -3.40 -5.98 -14.90
N GLY A 67 -3.65 -6.68 -13.80
CA GLY A 67 -4.57 -7.81 -13.77
C GLY A 67 -6.03 -7.43 -13.63
N CYS A 68 -6.34 -6.15 -13.45
CA CYS A 68 -7.72 -5.70 -13.30
C CYS A 68 -8.34 -5.38 -14.66
N PRO A 69 -9.53 -5.91 -14.97
CA PRO A 69 -10.27 -5.50 -16.17
C PRO A 69 -10.66 -4.03 -16.04
N LYS A 70 -10.47 -3.31 -17.11
CA LYS A 70 -10.85 -1.91 -17.16
C LYS A 70 -12.31 -1.75 -17.57
#